data_8926226dac2647482f75eb3ebc8d4945
#
_entry.id   8926226dac2647482f75eb3ebc8d4945
#
_cell.length_a   1.000
_cell.length_b   1.000
_cell.length_c   1.000
_cell.angle_alpha   90.00
_cell.angle_beta   90.00
_cell.angle_gamma   90.00
#
_symmetry.space_group_name_H-M   'P 1'
#
loop_
_entity.id
_entity.type
_entity.pdbx_description
1 polymer ?
#
loop_
_entity_poly.entity_id
_entity_poly.type
_entity_poly.pdbx_seq_one_letter_code
_entity_poly.pdbx_strand_id
1 'polypeptide(L)'
;EWDMDLCERIHAIDEISYVNCHVWPYNWKWLRGDHMREDLQQSCENTEEYINMHIELGRKIGKPVVVEEFGMPRDDLDFHKGSTVVCRDIYYSFVFDLIVEAREQNDVFAGCNFWSWGGYAVTHVEDHEYWAKGDDYTGDPAQEQQGLNSIFVEDESTLSIIRETNKKLGNL
;
A
#
# COMPACT_ATOMS: atom_id res chain seq x y z
N GLU A 1 -19.89 -1.73 -4.25
CA GLU A 1 -20.31 -2.30 -2.96
C GLU A 1 -19.49 -3.57 -2.72
N TRP A 2 -18.86 -3.69 -1.54
CA TRP A 2 -18.01 -4.83 -1.19
C TRP A 2 -18.89 -5.98 -0.69
N ASP A 3 -18.71 -7.19 -1.23
CA ASP A 3 -19.44 -8.38 -0.78
C ASP A 3 -18.74 -8.97 0.47
N MET A 4 -19.01 -8.37 1.62
CA MET A 4 -18.43 -8.80 2.89
C MET A 4 -18.96 -10.16 3.35
N ASP A 5 -20.14 -10.58 2.92
CA ASP A 5 -20.67 -11.92 3.23
C ASP A 5 -19.86 -13.01 2.48
N LEU A 6 -19.52 -12.76 1.22
CA LEU A 6 -18.65 -13.66 0.47
C LEU A 6 -17.23 -13.67 1.06
N CYS A 7 -16.71 -12.50 1.41
CA CYS A 7 -15.40 -12.35 2.05
C CYS A 7 -15.34 -13.17 3.35
N GLU A 8 -16.35 -13.07 4.22
CA GLU A 8 -16.46 -13.85 5.45
C GLU A 8 -16.46 -15.36 5.17
N ARG A 9 -17.32 -15.81 4.25
CA ARG A 9 -17.42 -17.24 3.91
C ARG A 9 -16.11 -17.83 3.41
N ILE A 10 -15.33 -17.05 2.65
CA ILE A 10 -14.01 -17.48 2.17
C ILE A 10 -13.02 -17.55 3.33
N HIS A 11 -12.90 -16.47 4.11
CA HIS A 11 -11.90 -16.38 5.17
C HIS A 11 -12.23 -17.22 6.41
N ALA A 12 -13.48 -17.65 6.57
CA ALA A 12 -13.87 -18.58 7.62
C ALA A 12 -13.42 -20.05 7.36
N ILE A 13 -12.93 -20.38 6.16
CA ILE A 13 -12.38 -21.70 5.84
C ILE A 13 -11.17 -21.97 6.76
N ASP A 14 -11.11 -23.13 7.39
CA ASP A 14 -10.11 -23.47 8.42
C ASP A 14 -8.67 -23.41 7.91
N GLU A 15 -8.45 -23.74 6.63
CA GLU A 15 -7.14 -23.73 5.99
C GLU A 15 -6.62 -22.32 5.66
N ILE A 16 -7.46 -21.29 5.72
CA ILE A 16 -7.07 -19.90 5.54
C ILE A 16 -6.66 -19.34 6.89
N SER A 17 -5.41 -18.90 7.01
CA SER A 17 -4.81 -18.50 8.29
C SER A 17 -5.13 -17.05 8.71
N TYR A 18 -5.47 -16.17 7.78
CA TYR A 18 -5.73 -14.75 8.04
C TYR A 18 -6.67 -14.13 7.01
N VAL A 19 -7.28 -13.02 7.37
CA VAL A 19 -8.07 -12.19 6.45
C VAL A 19 -7.12 -11.30 5.67
N ASN A 20 -7.22 -11.32 4.35
CA ASN A 20 -6.44 -10.44 3.49
C ASN A 20 -7.30 -9.38 2.81
N CYS A 21 -6.69 -8.25 2.50
CA CYS A 21 -7.28 -7.22 1.66
C CYS A 21 -6.19 -6.42 0.94
N HIS A 22 -6.58 -5.77 -0.16
CA HIS A 22 -5.73 -4.87 -0.93
C HIS A 22 -6.35 -3.48 -0.93
N VAL A 23 -5.56 -2.43 -1.01
CA VAL A 23 -6.05 -1.04 -1.02
C VAL A 23 -5.32 -0.22 -2.07
N TRP A 24 -6.06 0.30 -3.06
CA TRP A 24 -5.52 1.04 -4.18
C TRP A 24 -6.29 2.34 -4.44
N PRO A 25 -6.05 3.42 -3.69
CA PRO A 25 -6.83 4.66 -3.80
C PRO A 25 -6.90 5.22 -5.22
N TYR A 26 -5.77 5.23 -5.94
CA TYR A 26 -5.74 5.73 -7.31
C TYR A 26 -6.55 4.84 -8.26
N ASN A 27 -6.36 3.52 -8.22
CA ASN A 27 -7.06 2.58 -9.09
C ASN A 27 -8.57 2.55 -8.82
N TRP A 28 -8.98 2.77 -7.58
CA TRP A 28 -10.39 2.83 -7.16
C TRP A 28 -11.01 4.20 -7.29
N LYS A 29 -10.27 5.16 -7.86
CA LYS A 29 -10.74 6.54 -8.09
C LYS A 29 -11.11 7.31 -6.81
N TRP A 30 -10.50 6.93 -5.70
CA TRP A 30 -10.56 7.73 -4.47
C TRP A 30 -9.58 8.90 -4.53
N LEU A 31 -8.61 8.84 -5.45
CA LEU A 31 -7.59 9.84 -5.66
C LEU A 31 -7.45 10.09 -7.16
N ARG A 32 -7.52 11.36 -7.56
CA ARG A 32 -7.29 11.80 -8.95
C ARG A 32 -5.81 12.18 -9.13
N GLY A 33 -5.23 11.75 -10.24
CA GLY A 33 -3.81 11.97 -10.51
C GLY A 33 -3.39 13.44 -10.58
N ASP A 34 -4.27 14.30 -11.07
CA ASP A 34 -4.06 15.77 -11.20
C ASP A 34 -4.48 16.56 -9.94
N HIS A 35 -5.02 15.89 -8.91
CA HIS A 35 -5.52 16.50 -7.66
C HIS A 35 -5.12 15.67 -6.43
N MET A 36 -3.98 15.00 -6.48
CA MET A 36 -3.57 14.05 -5.44
C MET A 36 -3.57 14.65 -4.04
N ARG A 37 -3.04 15.86 -3.87
CA ARG A 37 -2.97 16.54 -2.56
C ARG A 37 -4.33 16.92 -2.00
N GLU A 38 -5.26 17.28 -2.89
CA GLU A 38 -6.62 17.65 -2.50
C GLU A 38 -7.44 16.44 -2.07
N ASP A 39 -7.26 15.31 -2.77
CA ASP A 39 -8.00 14.09 -2.53
C ASP A 39 -7.38 13.19 -1.44
N LEU A 40 -6.15 13.49 -1.01
CA LEU A 40 -5.37 12.62 -0.13
C LEU A 40 -6.05 12.32 1.21
N GLN A 41 -6.61 13.36 1.85
CA GLN A 41 -7.29 13.18 3.13
C GLN A 41 -8.49 12.23 2.99
N GLN A 42 -9.34 12.45 1.99
CA GLN A 42 -10.50 11.60 1.75
C GLN A 42 -10.08 10.17 1.37
N SER A 43 -8.96 10.03 0.66
CA SER A 43 -8.39 8.71 0.35
C SER A 43 -7.93 7.98 1.60
N CYS A 44 -7.33 8.66 2.56
CA CYS A 44 -6.98 8.10 3.86
C CYS A 44 -8.24 7.66 4.64
N GLU A 45 -9.25 8.50 4.72
CA GLU A 45 -10.52 8.18 5.39
C GLU A 45 -11.21 6.96 4.77
N ASN A 46 -11.29 6.90 3.44
CA ASN A 46 -11.84 5.73 2.73
C ASN A 46 -11.02 4.47 2.97
N THR A 47 -9.68 4.59 3.05
CA THR A 47 -8.77 3.49 3.34
C THR A 47 -9.00 2.95 4.75
N GLU A 48 -9.12 3.83 5.74
CA GLU A 48 -9.41 3.45 7.12
C GLU A 48 -10.76 2.74 7.24
N GLU A 49 -11.81 3.27 6.62
CA GLU A 49 -13.13 2.63 6.61
C GLU A 49 -13.06 1.23 6.01
N TYR A 50 -12.37 1.08 4.87
CA TYR A 50 -12.20 -0.20 4.20
C TYR A 50 -11.41 -1.21 5.04
N ILE A 51 -10.29 -0.79 5.65
CA ILE A 51 -9.49 -1.65 6.53
C ILE A 51 -10.30 -2.05 7.77
N ASN A 52 -11.06 -1.14 8.36
CA ASN A 52 -11.89 -1.40 9.54
C ASN A 52 -12.97 -2.46 9.27
N MET A 53 -13.57 -2.48 8.07
CA MET A 53 -14.50 -3.57 7.71
C MET A 53 -13.82 -4.95 7.78
N HIS A 54 -12.55 -5.05 7.36
CA HIS A 54 -11.80 -6.29 7.42
C HIS A 54 -11.32 -6.63 8.84
N ILE A 55 -11.00 -5.62 9.64
CA ILE A 55 -10.68 -5.80 11.06
C ILE A 55 -11.90 -6.35 11.82
N GLU A 56 -13.08 -5.79 11.60
CA GLU A 56 -14.33 -6.31 12.17
C GLU A 56 -14.59 -7.77 11.76
N LEU A 57 -14.36 -8.10 10.50
CA LEU A 57 -14.42 -9.47 10.02
C LEU A 57 -13.40 -10.36 10.73
N GLY A 58 -12.13 -9.92 10.81
CA GLY A 58 -11.08 -10.67 11.50
C GLY A 58 -11.43 -10.95 12.97
N ARG A 59 -11.94 -9.94 13.69
CA ARG A 59 -12.41 -10.11 15.07
C ARG A 59 -13.55 -11.13 15.16
N LYS A 60 -14.51 -11.06 14.23
CA LYS A 60 -15.68 -11.94 14.18
C LYS A 60 -15.29 -13.41 14.00
N ILE A 61 -14.35 -13.71 13.11
CA ILE A 61 -13.93 -15.08 12.78
C ILE A 61 -12.69 -15.54 13.56
N GLY A 62 -12.11 -14.67 14.42
CA GLY A 62 -10.95 -14.99 15.26
C GLY A 62 -9.65 -15.14 14.48
N LYS A 63 -9.46 -14.40 13.39
CA LYS A 63 -8.26 -14.46 12.54
C LYS A 63 -7.58 -13.09 12.44
N PRO A 64 -6.23 -13.03 12.33
CA PRO A 64 -5.52 -11.79 12.07
C PRO A 64 -5.88 -11.23 10.68
N VAL A 65 -5.67 -9.92 10.50
CA VAL A 65 -5.90 -9.21 9.24
C VAL A 65 -4.58 -8.69 8.69
N VAL A 66 -4.35 -8.85 7.40
CA VAL A 66 -3.18 -8.32 6.69
C VAL A 66 -3.62 -7.56 5.45
N VAL A 67 -3.19 -6.30 5.33
CA VAL A 67 -3.26 -5.60 4.04
C VAL A 67 -2.11 -6.12 3.19
N GLU A 68 -2.41 -7.10 2.33
CA GLU A 68 -1.37 -7.78 1.54
C GLU A 68 -0.79 -6.92 0.44
N GLU A 69 -1.52 -5.90 0.03
CA GLU A 69 -1.08 -5.01 -1.02
C GLU A 69 -1.71 -3.63 -0.84
N PHE A 70 -0.89 -2.60 -0.78
CA PHE A 70 -1.31 -1.21 -0.87
C PHE A 70 -0.24 -0.37 -1.52
N GLY A 71 -0.63 0.70 -2.16
CA GLY A 71 0.30 1.59 -2.82
C GLY A 71 -0.27 2.98 -3.03
N MET A 72 0.64 3.89 -3.34
CA MET A 72 0.35 5.26 -3.72
C MET A 72 1.31 5.66 -4.84
N PRO A 73 0.81 6.19 -5.97
CA PRO A 73 1.67 6.64 -7.04
C PRO A 73 2.56 7.82 -6.60
N ARG A 74 3.59 8.09 -7.39
CA ARG A 74 4.39 9.32 -7.27
C ARG A 74 3.52 10.54 -7.52
N ASP A 75 3.89 11.67 -6.91
CA ASP A 75 3.15 12.92 -7.06
C ASP A 75 2.99 13.29 -8.54
N ASP A 76 1.82 13.83 -8.87
CA ASP A 76 1.45 14.24 -10.23
C ASP A 76 1.55 13.12 -11.29
N LEU A 77 1.57 11.84 -10.84
CA LEU A 77 1.77 10.64 -11.68
C LEU A 77 3.11 10.68 -12.45
N ASP A 78 4.08 11.41 -11.96
CA ASP A 78 5.42 11.43 -12.55
C ASP A 78 6.20 10.16 -12.16
N PHE A 79 6.14 9.15 -13.01
CA PHE A 79 6.72 7.84 -12.78
C PHE A 79 8.27 7.82 -12.80
N HIS A 80 8.92 8.92 -13.16
CA HIS A 80 10.38 8.97 -13.23
C HIS A 80 11.02 8.78 -11.86
N LYS A 81 12.05 7.97 -11.83
CA LYS A 81 12.86 7.74 -10.65
C LYS A 81 13.43 9.06 -10.11
N GLY A 82 13.19 9.34 -8.83
CA GLY A 82 13.59 10.60 -8.20
C GLY A 82 12.57 11.73 -8.25
N SER A 83 11.42 11.55 -8.92
CA SER A 83 10.29 12.48 -8.78
C SER A 83 9.72 12.47 -7.36
N THR A 84 8.92 13.47 -7.00
CA THR A 84 8.45 13.65 -5.63
C THR A 84 7.46 12.56 -5.20
N VAL A 85 7.43 12.27 -3.89
CA VAL A 85 6.61 11.21 -3.28
C VAL A 85 5.89 11.67 -2.00
N VAL A 86 5.56 12.97 -1.93
CA VAL A 86 4.99 13.57 -0.71
C VAL A 86 3.63 12.95 -0.36
N CYS A 87 2.75 12.75 -1.34
CA CYS A 87 1.45 12.10 -1.11
C CYS A 87 1.62 10.65 -0.66
N ARG A 88 2.59 9.92 -1.25
CA ARG A 88 2.96 8.57 -0.83
C ARG A 88 3.41 8.53 0.61
N ASP A 89 4.31 9.42 1.00
CA ASP A 89 4.89 9.46 2.34
C ASP A 89 3.81 9.72 3.41
N ILE A 90 2.89 10.63 3.14
CA ILE A 90 1.75 10.89 4.03
C ILE A 90 0.83 9.67 4.11
N TYR A 91 0.47 9.08 2.97
CA TYR A 91 -0.41 7.92 2.93
C TYR A 91 0.20 6.69 3.59
N TYR A 92 1.50 6.43 3.39
CA TYR A 92 2.21 5.31 4.02
C TYR A 92 2.30 5.50 5.53
N SER A 93 2.63 6.73 5.99
CA SER A 93 2.61 7.04 7.42
C SER A 93 1.24 6.75 8.02
N PHE A 94 0.17 7.16 7.34
CA PHE A 94 -1.20 6.94 7.79
C PHE A 94 -1.52 5.43 7.93
N VAL A 95 -1.27 4.63 6.89
CA VAL A 95 -1.53 3.18 6.93
C VAL A 95 -0.69 2.49 8.02
N PHE A 96 0.56 2.89 8.18
CA PHE A 96 1.43 2.33 9.22
C PHE A 96 1.03 2.73 10.63
N ASP A 97 0.52 3.93 10.83
CA ASP A 97 0.01 4.36 12.14
C ASP A 97 -1.20 3.53 12.56
N LEU A 98 -2.10 3.16 11.63
CA LEU A 98 -3.20 2.22 11.90
C LEU A 98 -2.69 0.86 12.44
N ILE A 99 -1.57 0.35 11.91
CA ILE A 99 -0.98 -0.91 12.37
C ILE A 99 -0.36 -0.74 13.77
N VAL A 100 0.34 0.36 14.00
CA VAL A 100 0.94 0.66 15.31
C VAL A 100 -0.15 0.78 16.37
N GLU A 101 -1.23 1.50 16.10
CA GLU A 101 -2.38 1.64 16.99
C GLU A 101 -3.04 0.29 17.28
N ALA A 102 -3.26 -0.53 16.25
CA ALA A 102 -3.80 -1.87 16.42
C ALA A 102 -2.89 -2.75 17.30
N ARG A 103 -1.57 -2.66 17.11
CA ARG A 103 -0.59 -3.39 17.93
C ARG A 103 -0.63 -2.96 19.39
N GLU A 104 -0.72 -1.65 19.65
CA GLU A 104 -0.83 -1.09 21.00
C GLU A 104 -2.12 -1.55 21.72
N GLN A 105 -3.20 -1.70 20.95
CA GLN A 105 -4.50 -2.16 21.45
C GLN A 105 -4.63 -3.69 21.51
N ASN A 106 -3.60 -4.43 21.07
CA ASN A 106 -3.64 -5.89 20.92
C ASN A 106 -4.80 -6.37 20.03
N ASP A 107 -5.04 -5.65 18.94
CA ASP A 107 -6.07 -5.94 17.96
C ASP A 107 -5.59 -6.90 16.87
N VAL A 108 -6.50 -7.31 16.00
CA VAL A 108 -6.27 -8.32 14.96
C VAL A 108 -5.54 -7.80 13.73
N PHE A 109 -5.38 -6.50 13.52
CA PHE A 109 -4.63 -5.95 12.38
C PHE A 109 -3.13 -6.22 12.54
N ALA A 110 -2.64 -7.25 11.84
CA ALA A 110 -1.33 -7.84 12.09
C ALA A 110 -0.19 -7.26 11.24
N GLY A 111 -0.51 -6.60 10.12
CA GLY A 111 0.52 -6.02 9.26
C GLY A 111 0.07 -5.68 7.85
N CYS A 112 1.03 -5.20 7.07
CA CYS A 112 0.81 -4.88 5.67
C CYS A 112 2.06 -5.11 4.82
N ASN A 113 1.85 -5.23 3.49
CA ASN A 113 2.91 -5.23 2.48
C ASN A 113 2.65 -4.09 1.50
N PHE A 114 3.61 -3.22 1.34
CA PHE A 114 3.51 -2.15 0.35
C PHE A 114 3.84 -2.67 -1.06
N TRP A 115 3.21 -2.12 -2.03
CA TRP A 115 3.54 -2.30 -3.44
C TRP A 115 4.18 -1.03 -3.99
N SER A 116 5.41 -1.09 -4.49
CA SER A 116 6.28 -2.27 -4.56
C SER A 116 7.74 -1.87 -4.36
N TRP A 117 8.61 -2.83 -4.19
CA TRP A 117 10.04 -2.61 -4.05
C TRP A 117 10.73 -2.61 -5.42
N GLY A 118 11.16 -1.44 -5.89
CA GLY A 118 11.96 -1.27 -7.11
C GLY A 118 13.47 -1.34 -6.87
N GLY A 119 13.92 -1.02 -5.67
CA GLY A 119 15.33 -1.13 -5.30
C GLY A 119 16.26 -0.26 -6.14
N TYR A 120 17.22 -0.89 -6.80
CA TYR A 120 18.17 -0.25 -7.71
C TYR A 120 17.74 -0.31 -9.18
N ALA A 121 16.57 -0.85 -9.48
CA ALA A 121 16.13 -1.06 -10.85
C ALA A 121 16.16 0.23 -11.68
N VAL A 122 16.52 0.06 -12.94
CA VAL A 122 16.51 1.13 -13.95
C VAL A 122 15.84 0.61 -15.21
N THR A 123 15.10 1.48 -15.88
CA THR A 123 14.69 1.27 -17.27
C THR A 123 15.82 1.75 -18.19
N HIS A 124 16.16 0.98 -19.19
CA HIS A 124 17.31 1.28 -20.06
C HIS A 124 17.03 2.38 -21.08
N VAL A 125 15.79 2.73 -21.29
CA VAL A 125 15.40 3.80 -22.20
C VAL A 125 14.69 4.89 -21.37
N GLU A 126 15.26 6.08 -21.40
CA GLU A 126 14.86 7.23 -20.59
C GLU A 126 13.36 7.60 -20.76
N ASP A 127 12.81 7.32 -21.95
CA ASP A 127 11.41 7.59 -22.30
C ASP A 127 10.52 6.32 -22.28
N HIS A 128 11.01 5.18 -21.77
CA HIS A 128 10.19 3.98 -21.66
C HIS A 128 9.26 4.08 -20.45
N GLU A 129 8.04 4.41 -20.77
CA GLU A 129 6.94 4.43 -19.81
C GLU A 129 6.60 3.01 -19.29
N TYR A 130 6.68 2.03 -20.18
CA TYR A 130 6.34 0.63 -19.91
C TYR A 130 7.56 -0.27 -20.01
N TRP A 131 7.51 -1.40 -19.32
CA TRP A 131 8.61 -2.35 -19.34
C TRP A 131 8.89 -2.89 -20.75
N ALA A 132 10.15 -2.92 -21.12
CA ALA A 132 10.62 -3.51 -22.36
C ALA A 132 11.72 -4.55 -22.10
N LYS A 133 11.91 -5.45 -23.05
CA LYS A 133 12.93 -6.49 -22.94
C LYS A 133 14.32 -5.88 -22.76
N GLY A 134 14.94 -6.17 -21.65
CA GLY A 134 16.27 -5.67 -21.27
C GLY A 134 16.26 -4.67 -20.13
N ASP A 135 15.07 -4.17 -19.75
CA ASP A 135 14.89 -3.36 -18.56
C ASP A 135 14.97 -4.22 -17.28
N ASP A 136 15.39 -3.61 -16.20
CA ASP A 136 15.24 -4.20 -14.87
C ASP A 136 13.75 -4.29 -14.49
N TYR A 137 13.44 -5.18 -13.54
CA TYR A 137 12.10 -5.24 -12.96
C TYR A 137 11.99 -4.23 -11.82
N THR A 138 11.09 -3.27 -11.97
CA THR A 138 10.84 -2.24 -10.95
C THR A 138 9.88 -2.70 -9.85
N GLY A 139 9.06 -3.70 -10.13
CA GLY A 139 7.96 -4.12 -9.28
C GLY A 139 6.60 -3.70 -9.85
N ASP A 140 6.54 -2.62 -10.62
CA ASP A 140 5.32 -2.31 -11.37
C ASP A 140 5.10 -3.34 -12.48
N PRO A 141 3.85 -3.80 -12.73
CA PRO A 141 3.54 -4.73 -13.81
C PRO A 141 4.00 -4.18 -15.17
N ALA A 142 4.38 -5.06 -16.08
CA ALA A 142 4.96 -4.68 -17.37
C ALA A 142 4.08 -3.75 -18.24
N GLN A 143 2.77 -3.79 -18.05
CA GLN A 143 1.80 -2.95 -18.74
C GLN A 143 1.47 -1.64 -18.01
N GLU A 144 2.12 -1.37 -16.88
CA GLU A 144 1.97 -0.14 -16.11
C GLU A 144 3.22 0.73 -16.22
N GLN A 145 3.09 1.99 -15.86
CA GLN A 145 4.20 2.94 -15.86
C GLN A 145 5.29 2.51 -14.87
N GLN A 146 6.46 2.21 -15.38
CA GLN A 146 7.55 1.66 -14.59
C GLN A 146 8.15 2.73 -13.67
N GLY A 147 8.03 2.53 -12.36
CA GLY A 147 8.43 3.47 -11.33
C GLY A 147 7.28 4.21 -10.66
N LEU A 148 6.05 4.13 -11.21
CA LEU A 148 4.91 4.88 -10.70
C LEU A 148 4.59 4.54 -9.22
N ASN A 149 4.52 3.25 -8.89
CA ASN A 149 4.27 2.78 -7.53
C ASN A 149 5.54 2.25 -6.84
N SER A 150 6.60 2.03 -7.58
CA SER A 150 7.84 1.47 -7.05
C SER A 150 8.53 2.41 -6.07
N ILE A 151 9.08 1.82 -5.00
CA ILE A 151 9.98 2.48 -4.06
C ILE A 151 11.41 2.13 -4.44
N PHE A 152 12.18 3.12 -4.76
CA PHE A 152 13.61 2.97 -5.06
C PHE A 152 14.47 3.32 -3.86
N VAL A 153 15.75 2.96 -3.91
CA VAL A 153 16.71 3.28 -2.83
C VAL A 153 16.93 4.78 -2.65
N GLU A 154 16.62 5.57 -3.65
CA GLU A 154 16.66 7.04 -3.63
C GLU A 154 15.44 7.67 -2.94
N ASP A 155 14.34 6.93 -2.74
CA ASP A 155 13.13 7.40 -2.05
C ASP A 155 13.34 7.37 -0.52
N GLU A 156 14.37 8.07 -0.05
CA GLU A 156 14.86 8.00 1.33
C GLU A 156 13.79 8.44 2.36
N SER A 157 12.90 9.36 2.01
CA SER A 157 11.79 9.76 2.88
C SER A 157 10.83 8.60 3.15
N THR A 158 10.38 7.90 2.09
CA THR A 158 9.53 6.70 2.22
C THR A 158 10.25 5.59 2.98
N LEU A 159 11.53 5.35 2.68
CA LEU A 159 12.33 4.33 3.38
C LEU A 159 12.53 4.65 4.86
N SER A 160 12.65 5.94 5.22
CA SER A 160 12.74 6.36 6.61
C SER A 160 11.45 6.05 7.37
N ILE A 161 10.29 6.34 6.78
CA ILE A 161 8.98 6.03 7.35
C ILE A 161 8.86 4.52 7.61
N ILE A 162 9.19 3.69 6.63
CA ILE A 162 9.18 2.22 6.76
C ILE A 162 10.08 1.75 7.92
N ARG A 163 11.33 2.25 7.97
CA ARG A 163 12.29 1.89 9.01
C ARG A 163 11.86 2.32 10.40
N GLU A 164 11.31 3.51 10.54
CA GLU A 164 10.84 4.03 11.83
C GLU A 164 9.63 3.27 12.33
N THR A 165 8.68 2.95 11.47
CA THR A 165 7.52 2.12 11.81
C THR A 165 7.96 0.74 12.28
N ASN A 166 8.87 0.07 11.56
CA ASN A 166 9.38 -1.24 11.97
C ASN A 166 10.11 -1.19 13.33
N LYS A 167 10.79 -0.09 13.65
CA LYS A 167 11.39 0.11 14.99
C LYS A 167 10.31 0.25 16.06
N LYS A 168 9.25 1.03 15.81
CA LYS A 168 8.13 1.16 16.75
C LYS A 168 7.51 -0.22 17.03
N LEU A 169 7.16 -0.96 15.98
CA LEU A 169 6.55 -2.30 16.11
C LEU A 169 7.46 -3.32 16.79
N GLY A 170 8.76 -3.25 16.59
CA GLY A 170 9.74 -4.13 17.25
C GLY A 170 9.95 -3.84 18.73
N ASN A 171 9.47 -2.70 19.25
CA ASN A 171 9.55 -2.28 20.64
C ASN A 171 8.23 -2.48 21.43
N LEU A 172 7.15 -2.88 20.73
CA LEU A 172 5.83 -3.20 21.31
C LEU A 172 5.67 -4.72 21.49
#